data_249a6f7d20539be4d56da90bfbc6b8f9
#
_entry.id   249a6f7d20539be4d56da90bfbc6b8f9
#
_cell.length_a   1.000
_cell.length_b   1.000
_cell.length_c   1.000
_cell.angle_alpha   90.00
_cell.angle_beta   90.00
_cell.angle_gamma   90.00
#
_symmetry.space_group_name_H-M   'P 1'
#
loop_
_entity.id
_entity.type
_entity.pdbx_description
1 polymer ?
#
loop_
_entity_poly.entity_id
_entity_poly.type
_entity_poly.pdbx_seq_one_letter_code
_entity_poly.pdbx_strand_id
1 'polypeptide(L)'
;MSNHHDTGYKELFSYPELLRQLIEGFAPPEVAAMMDFSTLTDHSGSYITLLFGEKFEDKVWSVEVKWDGTRQRVFVYLLLEFQSTVDHRLPIRMLHYVACFYDHLIKTHVTTARKGMPPIFPVVLYNGSKRWTAWEDIYRMIRPEPPGFMRVYQPHLRYYLVNESAFSEEELAERDTPLSGIFEVEKASKDVDALQDAVQRLAARIRAHPEKARLDEVITRWLKRHLKRLGAEAEKALEQVNSLVEDNAMLAENLQTWAEKERQKGRQEGEEIGLQRGRQENARETAINLLALGLLDDHQIAQTTGLSLDEVKALRSDQPH
;
A
#
# COMPACT_ATOMS: atom_id res chain seq x y z
N MET A 1 3.46 12.22 7.25
CA MET A 1 3.80 11.63 5.93
C MET A 1 2.69 10.78 5.31
N SER A 2 1.47 10.71 5.86
CA SER A 2 0.38 9.84 5.36
C SER A 2 -0.48 10.44 4.22
N ASN A 3 -0.44 11.75 3.97
CA ASN A 3 -1.39 12.40 3.04
C ASN A 3 -1.16 12.14 1.53
N HIS A 4 0.02 11.69 1.11
CA HIS A 4 0.30 11.55 -0.33
C HIS A 4 -0.08 10.19 -0.95
N HIS A 5 -0.08 9.11 -0.17
CA HIS A 5 -0.59 7.80 -0.61
C HIS A 5 -2.08 7.88 -0.90
N ASP A 6 -2.80 8.43 0.04
CA ASP A 6 -4.23 8.60 0.04
C ASP A 6 -4.75 9.36 -1.20
N THR A 7 -4.12 10.47 -1.55
CA THR A 7 -4.50 11.28 -2.72
C THR A 7 -4.31 10.56 -4.06
N GLY A 8 -3.28 9.72 -4.20
CA GLY A 8 -3.01 8.99 -5.44
C GLY A 8 -4.08 7.94 -5.75
N TYR A 9 -4.41 7.13 -4.77
CA TYR A 9 -5.43 6.09 -4.90
C TYR A 9 -6.85 6.67 -5.02
N LYS A 10 -7.16 7.78 -4.37
CA LYS A 10 -8.40 8.50 -4.56
C LYS A 10 -8.64 8.90 -6.00
N GLU A 11 -7.60 9.42 -6.64
CA GLU A 11 -7.67 9.79 -8.04
C GLU A 11 -7.88 8.56 -8.91
N LEU A 12 -7.13 7.48 -8.68
CA LEU A 12 -7.30 6.21 -9.39
C LEU A 12 -8.74 5.71 -9.26
N PHE A 13 -9.26 5.60 -8.04
CA PHE A 13 -10.61 5.10 -7.78
C PHE A 13 -11.72 6.15 -7.97
N SER A 14 -11.42 7.30 -8.57
CA SER A 14 -12.41 8.17 -9.21
C SER A 14 -12.80 7.71 -10.62
N TYR A 15 -12.09 6.72 -11.17
CA TYR A 15 -12.37 6.16 -12.48
C TYR A 15 -13.18 4.86 -12.35
N PRO A 16 -14.37 4.81 -12.99
CA PRO A 16 -15.24 3.64 -12.91
C PRO A 16 -14.56 2.34 -13.33
N GLU A 17 -13.69 2.41 -14.34
CA GLU A 17 -12.98 1.25 -14.87
C GLU A 17 -12.04 0.62 -13.82
N LEU A 18 -11.30 1.42 -13.05
CA LEU A 18 -10.42 0.89 -12.01
C LEU A 18 -11.22 0.31 -10.84
N LEU A 19 -12.38 0.90 -10.49
CA LEU A 19 -13.29 0.30 -9.52
C LEU A 19 -13.86 -1.03 -10.04
N ARG A 20 -14.26 -1.09 -11.32
CA ARG A 20 -14.70 -2.33 -11.95
C ARG A 20 -13.64 -3.41 -11.83
N GLN A 21 -12.40 -3.12 -12.21
CA GLN A 21 -11.27 -4.06 -12.11
C GLN A 21 -11.00 -4.48 -10.66
N LEU A 22 -11.18 -3.59 -9.67
CA LEU A 22 -11.07 -3.95 -8.27
C LEU A 22 -12.12 -4.99 -7.87
N ILE A 23 -13.38 -4.77 -8.23
CA ILE A 23 -14.45 -5.68 -7.84
C ILE A 23 -14.37 -6.99 -8.64
N GLU A 24 -14.18 -6.94 -9.97
CA GLU A 24 -14.06 -8.14 -10.81
C GLU A 24 -12.84 -8.98 -10.48
N GLY A 25 -11.70 -8.34 -10.22
CA GLY A 25 -10.43 -9.04 -10.02
C GLY A 25 -10.13 -9.44 -8.57
N PHE A 26 -10.71 -8.75 -7.59
CA PHE A 26 -10.27 -8.86 -6.20
C PHE A 26 -11.41 -9.06 -5.17
N ALA A 27 -12.68 -8.89 -5.55
CA ALA A 27 -13.83 -9.25 -4.71
C ALA A 27 -14.31 -10.68 -4.99
N PRO A 28 -15.21 -11.25 -4.16
CA PRO A 28 -15.82 -12.54 -4.46
C PRO A 28 -16.52 -12.51 -5.83
N PRO A 29 -16.34 -13.55 -6.67
CA PRO A 29 -16.92 -13.59 -8.02
C PRO A 29 -18.44 -13.42 -8.03
N GLU A 30 -19.13 -13.89 -7.00
CA GLU A 30 -20.59 -13.76 -6.86
C GLU A 30 -21.02 -12.30 -6.71
N VAL A 31 -20.19 -11.49 -6.06
CA VAL A 31 -20.44 -10.04 -5.89
C VAL A 31 -20.29 -9.33 -7.23
N ALA A 32 -19.20 -9.61 -7.96
CA ALA A 32 -18.96 -9.04 -9.28
C ALA A 32 -20.06 -9.42 -10.28
N ALA A 33 -20.47 -10.69 -10.28
CA ALA A 33 -21.49 -11.21 -11.21
C ALA A 33 -22.88 -10.58 -11.04
N MET A 34 -23.19 -10.03 -9.88
CA MET A 34 -24.47 -9.34 -9.63
C MET A 34 -24.47 -7.90 -10.16
N MET A 35 -23.33 -7.27 -10.36
CA MET A 35 -23.19 -5.84 -10.63
C MET A 35 -23.32 -5.51 -12.11
N ASP A 36 -24.05 -4.43 -12.43
CA ASP A 36 -24.07 -3.82 -13.75
C ASP A 36 -23.11 -2.62 -13.76
N PHE A 37 -21.84 -2.86 -14.07
CA PHE A 37 -20.80 -1.84 -14.02
C PHE A 37 -21.02 -0.67 -14.95
N SER A 38 -21.91 -0.79 -15.97
CA SER A 38 -22.29 0.33 -16.83
C SER A 38 -23.09 1.41 -16.10
N THR A 39 -23.59 1.10 -14.88
CA THR A 39 -24.39 2.00 -14.05
C THR A 39 -23.60 2.64 -12.91
N LEU A 40 -22.28 2.43 -12.85
CA LEU A 40 -21.43 3.02 -11.82
C LEU A 40 -21.57 4.54 -11.77
N THR A 41 -21.85 5.08 -10.59
CA THR A 41 -21.99 6.51 -10.35
C THR A 41 -21.18 6.91 -9.11
N ASP A 42 -20.24 7.87 -9.27
CA ASP A 42 -19.44 8.41 -8.17
C ASP A 42 -20.27 9.44 -7.36
N HIS A 43 -20.33 9.24 -6.06
CA HIS A 43 -21.01 10.11 -5.10
C HIS A 43 -20.05 10.81 -4.13
N SER A 44 -18.74 10.64 -4.28
CA SER A 44 -17.73 11.10 -3.32
C SER A 44 -17.83 12.58 -2.97
N GLY A 45 -18.18 13.43 -3.93
CA GLY A 45 -18.34 14.87 -3.70
C GLY A 45 -19.60 15.27 -2.94
N SER A 46 -20.62 14.39 -2.88
CA SER A 46 -21.95 14.71 -2.34
C SER A 46 -22.15 14.25 -0.90
N TYR A 47 -21.47 13.20 -0.46
CA TYR A 47 -21.77 12.52 0.80
C TYR A 47 -20.74 12.73 1.91
N ILE A 48 -19.48 13.00 1.57
CA ILE A 48 -18.36 12.92 2.52
C ILE A 48 -18.06 14.24 3.21
N THR A 49 -18.24 15.37 2.54
CA THR A 49 -17.80 16.70 3.01
C THR A 49 -18.60 17.27 4.20
N LEU A 50 -19.85 16.86 4.38
CA LEU A 50 -20.75 17.45 5.36
C LEU A 50 -20.74 16.77 6.74
N LEU A 51 -20.35 15.50 6.82
CA LEU A 51 -20.51 14.68 8.03
C LEU A 51 -19.23 14.34 8.75
N PHE A 52 -18.06 14.36 8.07
CA PHE A 52 -16.87 13.73 8.62
C PHE A 52 -15.67 14.66 8.88
N GLY A 53 -15.78 15.95 8.55
CA GLY A 53 -14.65 16.88 8.66
C GLY A 53 -13.48 16.50 7.73
N GLU A 54 -12.39 17.26 7.75
CA GLU A 54 -11.26 17.17 6.82
C GLU A 54 -10.47 15.83 6.83
N LYS A 55 -10.91 14.83 7.59
CA LYS A 55 -10.13 13.58 7.80
C LYS A 55 -10.61 12.36 7.01
N PHE A 56 -11.73 12.43 6.29
CA PHE A 56 -12.29 11.26 5.60
C PHE A 56 -12.37 11.50 4.11
N GLU A 57 -11.56 10.78 3.42
CA GLU A 57 -11.33 10.89 1.99
C GLU A 57 -11.84 9.66 1.22
N ASP A 58 -12.85 8.99 1.78
CA ASP A 58 -13.40 7.76 1.25
C ASP A 58 -14.14 7.98 -0.08
N LYS A 59 -14.10 6.98 -0.94
CA LYS A 59 -14.86 6.96 -2.18
C LYS A 59 -16.18 6.24 -1.97
N VAL A 60 -17.28 6.85 -2.42
CA VAL A 60 -18.61 6.25 -2.39
C VAL A 60 -19.14 6.12 -3.80
N TRP A 61 -19.43 4.90 -4.20
CA TRP A 61 -20.02 4.59 -5.49
C TRP A 61 -21.37 3.92 -5.34
N SER A 62 -22.26 4.11 -6.31
CA SER A 62 -23.46 3.29 -6.47
C SER A 62 -23.40 2.50 -7.74
N VAL A 63 -23.95 1.29 -7.70
CA VAL A 63 -24.07 0.39 -8.82
C VAL A 63 -25.42 -0.31 -8.76
N GLU A 64 -26.07 -0.52 -9.92
CA GLU A 64 -27.27 -1.36 -9.99
C GLU A 64 -26.88 -2.85 -10.02
N VAL A 65 -27.61 -3.64 -9.25
CA VAL A 65 -27.39 -5.09 -9.19
C VAL A 65 -28.63 -5.84 -9.61
N LYS A 66 -28.43 -7.05 -10.11
CA LYS A 66 -29.50 -8.04 -10.32
C LYS A 66 -29.57 -8.92 -9.08
N TRP A 67 -30.72 -8.85 -8.40
CA TRP A 67 -30.99 -9.60 -7.18
C TRP A 67 -32.36 -10.29 -7.31
N ASP A 68 -32.39 -11.62 -7.20
CA ASP A 68 -33.61 -12.44 -7.30
C ASP A 68 -34.56 -12.04 -8.44
N GLY A 69 -34.01 -11.74 -9.62
CA GLY A 69 -34.78 -11.34 -10.80
C GLY A 69 -35.24 -9.87 -10.81
N THR A 70 -35.03 -9.11 -9.75
CA THR A 70 -35.29 -7.67 -9.69
C THR A 70 -34.00 -6.88 -9.81
N ARG A 71 -34.08 -5.74 -10.48
CA ARG A 71 -32.96 -4.78 -10.57
C ARG A 71 -33.04 -3.84 -9.37
N GLN A 72 -32.03 -3.86 -8.52
CA GLN A 72 -31.96 -2.99 -7.36
C GLN A 72 -30.68 -2.16 -7.39
N ARG A 73 -30.74 -0.94 -6.86
CA ARG A 73 -29.57 -0.10 -6.69
C ARG A 73 -28.87 -0.43 -5.39
N VAL A 74 -27.61 -0.84 -5.48
CA VAL A 74 -26.70 -1.09 -4.35
C VAL A 74 -25.65 -0.01 -4.32
N PHE A 75 -25.38 0.54 -3.13
CA PHE A 75 -24.24 1.43 -2.91
C PHE A 75 -23.02 0.61 -2.54
N VAL A 76 -21.95 0.74 -3.33
CA VAL A 76 -20.63 0.21 -2.99
C VAL A 76 -19.88 1.27 -2.21
N TYR A 77 -19.65 1.02 -0.92
CA TYR A 77 -18.85 1.89 -0.07
C TYR A 77 -17.41 1.41 -0.09
N LEU A 78 -16.55 2.17 -0.74
CA LEU A 78 -15.12 1.89 -0.84
C LEU A 78 -14.35 2.80 0.11
N LEU A 79 -13.75 2.21 1.14
CA LEU A 79 -12.82 2.89 2.04
C LEU A 79 -11.39 2.56 1.64
N LEU A 80 -10.60 3.60 1.35
CA LEU A 80 -9.20 3.44 0.98
C LEU A 80 -8.33 3.59 2.23
N GLU A 81 -7.78 2.48 2.72
CA GLU A 81 -6.91 2.44 3.89
C GLU A 81 -5.46 2.17 3.46
N PHE A 82 -4.58 3.16 3.63
CA PHE A 82 -3.18 3.10 3.18
C PHE A 82 -2.17 3.30 4.32
N GLN A 83 -2.51 2.87 5.50
CA GLN A 83 -1.63 2.99 6.66
C GLN A 83 -0.55 1.91 6.64
N SER A 84 0.66 2.27 7.05
CA SER A 84 1.75 1.31 7.27
C SER A 84 1.51 0.42 8.49
N THR A 85 0.53 0.77 9.33
CA THR A 85 0.14 0.05 10.53
C THR A 85 -1.32 -0.35 10.45
N VAL A 86 -1.61 -1.58 10.90
CA VAL A 86 -2.98 -2.10 10.95
C VAL A 86 -3.80 -1.31 11.97
N ASP A 87 -4.95 -0.78 11.55
CA ASP A 87 -5.87 -0.10 12.45
C ASP A 87 -6.89 -1.09 13.05
N HIS A 88 -6.66 -1.49 14.30
CA HIS A 88 -7.56 -2.38 15.02
C HIS A 88 -8.93 -1.75 15.36
N ARG A 89 -9.08 -0.42 15.19
CA ARG A 89 -10.34 0.30 15.42
C ARG A 89 -11.19 0.40 14.15
N LEU A 90 -10.69 -0.09 13.01
CA LEU A 90 -11.36 0.04 11.72
C LEU A 90 -12.79 -0.52 11.71
N PRO A 91 -13.12 -1.67 12.35
CA PRO A 91 -14.52 -2.13 12.39
C PRO A 91 -15.47 -1.14 13.05
N ILE A 92 -15.02 -0.46 14.12
CA ILE A 92 -15.82 0.57 14.80
C ILE A 92 -15.99 1.80 13.91
N ARG A 93 -14.90 2.23 13.25
CA ARG A 93 -14.94 3.34 12.30
C ARG A 93 -15.88 3.03 11.14
N MET A 94 -15.82 1.84 10.58
CA MET A 94 -16.68 1.39 9.49
C MET A 94 -18.16 1.42 9.89
N LEU A 95 -18.50 0.92 11.08
CA LEU A 95 -19.87 1.01 11.60
C LEU A 95 -20.35 2.46 11.72
N HIS A 96 -19.48 3.34 12.24
CA HIS A 96 -19.78 4.76 12.34
C HIS A 96 -20.02 5.38 10.96
N TYR A 97 -19.18 5.08 9.97
CA TYR A 97 -19.31 5.63 8.61
C TYR A 97 -20.61 5.19 7.94
N VAL A 98 -20.93 3.90 8.03
CA VAL A 98 -22.17 3.36 7.47
C VAL A 98 -23.40 3.98 8.13
N ALA A 99 -23.39 4.16 9.45
CA ALA A 99 -24.49 4.79 10.17
C ALA A 99 -24.68 6.27 9.73
N CYS A 100 -23.60 7.03 9.64
CA CYS A 100 -23.65 8.40 9.16
C CYS A 100 -24.06 8.51 7.69
N PHE A 101 -23.61 7.58 6.84
CA PHE A 101 -24.05 7.52 5.44
C PHE A 101 -25.56 7.29 5.33
N TYR A 102 -26.12 6.37 6.08
CA TYR A 102 -27.56 6.14 6.12
C TYR A 102 -28.34 7.36 6.64
N ASP A 103 -27.85 8.01 7.69
CA ASP A 103 -28.46 9.25 8.20
C ASP A 103 -28.47 10.35 7.13
N HIS A 104 -27.40 10.48 6.36
CA HIS A 104 -27.28 11.41 5.25
C HIS A 104 -28.31 11.09 4.14
N LEU A 105 -28.45 9.82 3.74
CA LEU A 105 -29.43 9.42 2.73
C LEU A 105 -30.87 9.78 3.13
N ILE A 106 -31.20 9.71 4.43
CA ILE A 106 -32.50 10.14 4.96
C ILE A 106 -32.63 11.67 4.90
N LYS A 107 -31.62 12.40 5.40
CA LYS A 107 -31.61 13.86 5.46
C LYS A 107 -31.70 14.53 4.09
N THR A 108 -31.07 13.91 3.10
CA THR A 108 -31.10 14.39 1.70
C THR A 108 -32.28 13.86 0.89
N HIS A 109 -33.19 13.14 1.53
CA HIS A 109 -34.39 12.58 0.90
C HIS A 109 -34.10 11.57 -0.24
N VAL A 110 -32.91 11.01 -0.33
CA VAL A 110 -32.60 9.91 -1.26
C VAL A 110 -33.41 8.66 -0.92
N THR A 111 -33.63 8.44 0.37
CA THR A 111 -34.54 7.41 0.87
C THR A 111 -35.32 7.90 2.09
N THR A 112 -36.18 7.07 2.63
CA THR A 112 -36.89 7.30 3.89
C THR A 112 -36.87 6.07 4.75
N ALA A 113 -36.98 6.21 6.06
CA ALA A 113 -36.99 5.06 6.98
C ALA A 113 -38.08 4.03 6.62
N ARG A 114 -39.19 4.44 5.99
CA ARG A 114 -40.26 3.55 5.52
C ARG A 114 -39.88 2.77 4.26
N LYS A 115 -39.12 3.38 3.34
CA LYS A 115 -38.64 2.71 2.11
C LYS A 115 -37.46 1.77 2.38
N GLY A 116 -36.84 1.90 3.55
CA GLY A 116 -35.66 1.15 3.92
C GLY A 116 -34.36 1.76 3.40
N MET A 117 -33.25 1.20 3.88
CA MET A 117 -31.89 1.59 3.47
C MET A 117 -31.40 0.73 2.32
N PRO A 118 -30.66 1.28 1.37
CA PRO A 118 -30.00 0.47 0.36
C PRO A 118 -28.94 -0.42 1.00
N PRO A 119 -28.70 -1.62 0.46
CA PRO A 119 -27.59 -2.45 0.91
C PRO A 119 -26.24 -1.76 0.61
N ILE A 120 -25.24 -2.05 1.44
CA ILE A 120 -23.88 -1.53 1.33
C ILE A 120 -22.91 -2.69 1.23
N PHE A 121 -21.89 -2.56 0.40
CA PHE A 121 -20.74 -3.44 0.35
C PHE A 121 -19.49 -2.64 0.72
N PRO A 122 -19.08 -2.64 2.01
CA PRO A 122 -17.89 -1.93 2.45
C PRO A 122 -16.64 -2.68 1.99
N VAL A 123 -15.75 -1.99 1.29
CA VAL A 123 -14.46 -2.55 0.81
C VAL A 123 -13.32 -1.73 1.40
N VAL A 124 -12.34 -2.41 1.95
CA VAL A 124 -11.11 -1.81 2.46
C VAL A 124 -9.96 -2.28 1.58
N LEU A 125 -9.20 -1.34 1.05
CA LEU A 125 -7.98 -1.61 0.30
C LEU A 125 -6.78 -1.33 1.21
N TYR A 126 -5.94 -2.33 1.42
CA TYR A 126 -4.78 -2.26 2.30
C TYR A 126 -3.49 -2.59 1.53
N ASN A 127 -2.55 -1.65 1.51
CA ASN A 127 -1.24 -1.81 0.87
C ASN A 127 -0.06 -1.85 1.86
N GLY A 128 -0.34 -2.00 3.15
CA GLY A 128 0.70 -2.07 4.18
C GLY A 128 1.56 -3.32 4.05
N SER A 129 2.84 -3.21 4.44
CA SER A 129 3.80 -4.33 4.41
C SER A 129 3.60 -5.36 5.52
N LYS A 130 2.82 -5.05 6.55
CA LYS A 130 2.53 -5.96 7.67
C LYS A 130 1.27 -6.77 7.37
N ARG A 131 1.25 -8.01 7.88
CA ARG A 131 0.04 -8.84 7.80
C ARG A 131 -1.12 -8.11 8.48
N TRP A 132 -2.29 -8.09 7.81
CA TRP A 132 -3.52 -7.59 8.41
C TRP A 132 -3.95 -8.46 9.59
N THR A 133 -4.21 -7.86 10.74
CA THR A 133 -4.56 -8.55 12.00
C THR A 133 -5.79 -7.96 12.68
N ALA A 134 -6.36 -6.87 12.15
CA ALA A 134 -7.61 -6.32 12.64
C ALA A 134 -8.79 -7.24 12.29
N TRP A 135 -9.81 -7.25 13.13
CA TRP A 135 -11.04 -7.95 12.83
C TRP A 135 -11.78 -7.29 11.65
N GLU A 136 -12.36 -8.08 10.77
CA GLU A 136 -13.18 -7.59 9.65
C GLU A 136 -14.65 -7.35 10.05
N ASP A 137 -15.09 -7.96 11.15
CA ASP A 137 -16.45 -7.87 11.68
C ASP A 137 -16.44 -7.25 13.07
N ILE A 138 -17.24 -6.20 13.28
CA ILE A 138 -17.35 -5.53 14.58
C ILE A 138 -17.79 -6.48 15.70
N TYR A 139 -18.65 -7.46 15.41
CA TYR A 139 -19.06 -8.44 16.39
C TYR A 139 -17.86 -9.17 17.03
N ARG A 140 -16.80 -9.42 16.26
CA ARG A 140 -15.58 -10.06 16.75
C ARG A 140 -14.82 -9.24 17.81
N MET A 141 -15.12 -7.95 17.94
CA MET A 141 -14.52 -7.08 18.94
C MET A 141 -15.25 -7.12 20.30
N ILE A 142 -16.45 -7.68 20.37
CA ILE A 142 -17.25 -7.70 21.59
C ILE A 142 -16.71 -8.77 22.52
N ARG A 143 -16.23 -8.35 23.68
CA ARG A 143 -15.63 -9.22 24.69
C ARG A 143 -16.13 -8.84 26.11
N PRO A 144 -16.45 -9.80 26.99
CA PRO A 144 -16.56 -11.24 26.71
C PRO A 144 -17.66 -11.55 25.69
N GLU A 145 -17.60 -12.73 25.06
CA GLU A 145 -18.62 -13.11 24.08
C GLU A 145 -20.00 -13.17 24.75
N PRO A 146 -21.02 -12.46 24.21
CA PRO A 146 -22.34 -12.41 24.82
C PRO A 146 -23.02 -13.78 24.82
N PRO A 147 -23.80 -14.12 25.84
CA PRO A 147 -24.60 -15.33 25.88
C PRO A 147 -25.62 -15.34 24.72
N GLY A 148 -26.06 -16.54 24.28
CA GLY A 148 -26.83 -16.71 23.06
C GLY A 148 -28.05 -15.81 22.91
N PHE A 149 -28.80 -15.56 24.00
CA PHE A 149 -29.97 -14.67 23.98
C PHE A 149 -29.63 -13.18 23.79
N MET A 150 -28.40 -12.77 24.08
CA MET A 150 -27.93 -11.37 23.87
C MET A 150 -27.27 -11.14 22.51
N ARG A 151 -26.90 -12.19 21.78
CA ARG A 151 -26.19 -12.06 20.49
C ARG A 151 -27.00 -11.26 19.47
N VAL A 152 -28.30 -11.46 19.43
CA VAL A 152 -29.22 -10.79 18.50
C VAL A 152 -29.29 -9.27 18.68
N TYR A 153 -28.87 -8.75 19.82
CA TYR A 153 -28.84 -7.31 20.10
C TYR A 153 -27.48 -6.67 19.83
N GLN A 154 -26.49 -7.44 19.38
CA GLN A 154 -25.17 -6.92 19.08
C GLN A 154 -25.09 -6.43 17.63
N PRO A 155 -24.27 -5.40 17.35
CA PRO A 155 -24.05 -4.96 15.98
C PRO A 155 -23.30 -6.02 15.16
N HIS A 156 -23.71 -6.18 13.91
CA HIS A 156 -23.03 -6.95 12.90
C HIS A 156 -22.79 -6.05 11.69
N LEU A 157 -21.54 -5.82 11.37
CA LEU A 157 -21.09 -5.18 10.15
C LEU A 157 -19.73 -5.75 9.79
N ARG A 158 -19.63 -6.29 8.59
CA ARG A 158 -18.40 -6.81 8.04
C ARG A 158 -17.99 -5.99 6.81
N TYR A 159 -16.71 -5.63 6.72
CA TYR A 159 -16.11 -5.12 5.50
C TYR A 159 -15.36 -6.22 4.76
N TYR A 160 -15.22 -6.06 3.45
CA TYR A 160 -14.38 -6.89 2.62
C TYR A 160 -12.98 -6.29 2.53
N LEU A 161 -11.96 -7.06 2.86
CA LEU A 161 -10.57 -6.62 2.83
C LEU A 161 -9.90 -7.07 1.53
N VAL A 162 -9.46 -6.12 0.71
CA VAL A 162 -8.51 -6.33 -0.37
C VAL A 162 -7.12 -5.97 0.15
N ASN A 163 -6.30 -6.98 0.42
CA ASN A 163 -4.93 -6.81 0.88
C ASN A 163 -3.98 -7.02 -0.30
N GLU A 164 -3.44 -5.93 -0.86
CA GLU A 164 -2.55 -5.97 -2.03
C GLU A 164 -1.31 -6.85 -1.80
N SER A 165 -0.73 -6.79 -0.60
CA SER A 165 0.46 -7.55 -0.27
C SER A 165 0.24 -9.08 -0.15
N ALA A 166 -1.02 -9.50 -0.06
CA ALA A 166 -1.38 -10.92 0.04
C ALA A 166 -1.36 -11.65 -1.30
N PHE A 167 -1.48 -10.93 -2.42
CA PHE A 167 -1.45 -11.53 -3.76
C PHE A 167 -0.01 -11.81 -4.19
N SER A 168 0.23 -12.98 -4.78
CA SER A 168 1.54 -13.30 -5.37
C SER A 168 1.77 -12.53 -6.68
N GLU A 169 2.99 -12.54 -7.19
CA GLU A 169 3.30 -11.90 -8.49
C GLU A 169 2.59 -12.64 -9.63
N GLU A 170 2.52 -13.97 -9.54
CA GLU A 170 1.82 -14.81 -10.52
C GLU A 170 0.32 -14.50 -10.53
N GLU A 171 -0.31 -14.39 -9.36
CA GLU A 171 -1.73 -14.05 -9.24
C GLU A 171 -2.05 -12.67 -9.81
N LEU A 172 -1.17 -11.69 -9.64
CA LEU A 172 -1.33 -10.35 -10.22
C LEU A 172 -1.11 -10.37 -11.74
N ALA A 173 -0.13 -11.15 -12.21
CA ALA A 173 0.15 -11.31 -13.64
C ALA A 173 -1.00 -12.00 -14.40
N GLU A 174 -1.61 -13.03 -13.81
CA GLU A 174 -2.76 -13.76 -14.38
C GLU A 174 -4.00 -12.87 -14.59
N ARG A 175 -4.19 -11.86 -13.74
CA ARG A 175 -5.31 -10.91 -13.89
C ARG A 175 -5.16 -10.02 -15.10
N ASP A 176 -3.95 -9.71 -15.48
CA ASP A 176 -3.55 -8.95 -16.69
C ASP A 176 -4.34 -7.65 -16.91
N THR A 177 -4.65 -6.92 -15.83
CA THR A 177 -5.38 -5.65 -15.85
C THR A 177 -4.46 -4.48 -15.48
N PRO A 178 -4.78 -3.23 -15.92
CA PRO A 178 -4.09 -2.04 -15.43
C PRO A 178 -4.02 -1.95 -13.90
N LEU A 179 -5.09 -2.32 -13.17
CA LEU A 179 -5.10 -2.29 -11.70
C LEU A 179 -4.14 -3.32 -11.09
N SER A 180 -4.10 -4.55 -11.62
CA SER A 180 -3.12 -5.53 -11.15
C SER A 180 -1.69 -5.07 -11.42
N GLY A 181 -1.44 -4.35 -12.53
CA GLY A 181 -0.15 -3.72 -12.82
C GLY A 181 0.21 -2.62 -11.83
N ILE A 182 -0.75 -1.83 -11.34
CA ILE A 182 -0.54 -0.86 -10.26
C ILE A 182 -0.07 -1.56 -8.98
N PHE A 183 -0.71 -2.68 -8.60
CA PHE A 183 -0.32 -3.47 -7.43
C PHE A 183 1.07 -4.12 -7.60
N GLU A 184 1.43 -4.57 -8.82
CA GLU A 184 2.79 -5.04 -9.11
C GLU A 184 3.83 -3.93 -8.90
N VAL A 185 3.57 -2.71 -9.38
CA VAL A 185 4.45 -1.54 -9.17
C VAL A 185 4.63 -1.20 -7.69
N GLU A 186 3.54 -1.22 -6.90
CA GLU A 186 3.63 -1.01 -5.44
C GLU A 186 4.51 -2.07 -4.76
N LYS A 187 4.36 -3.35 -5.12
CA LYS A 187 5.17 -4.45 -4.58
C LYS A 187 6.65 -4.33 -4.96
N ALA A 188 6.92 -3.96 -6.21
CA ALA A 188 8.26 -3.84 -6.76
C ALA A 188 9.04 -2.62 -6.24
N SER A 189 8.41 -1.70 -5.50
CA SER A 189 8.97 -0.39 -5.11
C SER A 189 10.29 -0.43 -4.34
N LYS A 190 10.68 -1.59 -3.81
CA LYS A 190 11.93 -1.77 -3.05
C LYS A 190 13.09 -2.26 -3.90
N ASP A 191 12.83 -2.73 -5.10
CA ASP A 191 13.79 -3.25 -6.05
C ASP A 191 13.63 -2.51 -7.37
N VAL A 192 14.66 -1.77 -7.77
CA VAL A 192 14.59 -0.88 -8.93
C VAL A 192 14.46 -1.65 -10.24
N ASP A 193 15.10 -2.82 -10.35
CA ASP A 193 15.03 -3.65 -11.55
C ASP A 193 13.62 -4.27 -11.66
N ALA A 194 13.08 -4.82 -10.58
CA ALA A 194 11.71 -5.32 -10.53
C ALA A 194 10.67 -4.22 -10.80
N LEU A 195 10.91 -3.01 -10.30
CA LEU A 195 10.04 -1.84 -10.53
C LEU A 195 10.04 -1.43 -12.00
N GLN A 196 11.20 -1.43 -12.67
CA GLN A 196 11.30 -1.15 -14.10
C GLN A 196 10.44 -2.12 -14.91
N ASP A 197 10.58 -3.42 -14.63
CA ASP A 197 9.82 -4.46 -15.32
C ASP A 197 8.30 -4.32 -15.05
N ALA A 198 7.91 -4.04 -13.81
CA ALA A 198 6.50 -3.84 -13.44
C ALA A 198 5.89 -2.63 -14.17
N VAL A 199 6.61 -1.52 -14.26
CA VAL A 199 6.16 -0.33 -14.99
C VAL A 199 6.01 -0.60 -16.49
N GLN A 200 6.92 -1.36 -17.09
CA GLN A 200 6.79 -1.75 -18.51
C GLN A 200 5.58 -2.64 -18.76
N ARG A 201 5.33 -3.63 -17.89
CA ARG A 201 4.12 -4.48 -17.97
C ARG A 201 2.85 -3.64 -17.81
N LEU A 202 2.83 -2.71 -16.86
CA LEU A 202 1.71 -1.79 -16.66
C LEU A 202 1.43 -0.95 -17.91
N ALA A 203 2.46 -0.37 -18.54
CA ALA A 203 2.32 0.39 -19.78
C ALA A 203 1.76 -0.48 -20.94
N ALA A 204 2.19 -1.74 -21.04
CA ALA A 204 1.67 -2.68 -22.04
C ALA A 204 0.18 -2.99 -21.81
N ARG A 205 -0.25 -3.21 -20.56
CA ARG A 205 -1.66 -3.44 -20.21
C ARG A 205 -2.53 -2.22 -20.49
N ILE A 206 -2.04 -1.01 -20.19
CA ILE A 206 -2.76 0.23 -20.52
C ILE A 206 -2.92 0.34 -22.04
N ARG A 207 -1.85 0.08 -22.80
CA ARG A 207 -1.87 0.15 -24.28
C ARG A 207 -2.90 -0.80 -24.91
N ALA A 208 -3.06 -1.99 -24.34
CA ALA A 208 -4.01 -3.00 -24.80
C ALA A 208 -5.46 -2.70 -24.40
N HIS A 209 -5.69 -1.79 -23.44
CA HIS A 209 -7.02 -1.54 -22.89
C HIS A 209 -7.87 -0.62 -23.81
N PRO A 210 -9.19 -0.88 -23.97
CA PRO A 210 -10.08 -0.02 -24.77
C PRO A 210 -10.09 1.45 -24.33
N GLU A 211 -10.07 1.71 -23.01
CA GLU A 211 -10.07 3.05 -22.44
C GLU A 211 -8.65 3.61 -22.17
N LYS A 212 -7.67 3.18 -22.99
CA LYS A 212 -6.25 3.47 -22.78
C LYS A 212 -5.93 4.94 -22.52
N ALA A 213 -6.56 5.88 -23.23
CA ALA A 213 -6.23 7.30 -23.13
C ALA A 213 -6.52 7.85 -21.71
N ARG A 214 -7.66 7.47 -21.12
CA ARG A 214 -8.04 7.90 -19.76
C ARG A 214 -7.20 7.21 -18.70
N LEU A 215 -7.00 5.90 -18.84
CA LEU A 215 -6.19 5.13 -17.90
C LEU A 215 -4.74 5.59 -17.92
N ASP A 216 -4.16 5.85 -19.09
CA ASP A 216 -2.80 6.37 -19.22
C ASP A 216 -2.63 7.69 -18.49
N GLU A 217 -3.54 8.66 -18.70
CA GLU A 217 -3.49 9.96 -18.04
C GLU A 217 -3.47 9.82 -16.49
N VAL A 218 -4.41 9.03 -15.94
CA VAL A 218 -4.56 8.90 -14.50
C VAL A 218 -3.43 8.11 -13.87
N ILE A 219 -3.07 6.98 -14.50
CA ILE A 219 -2.04 6.10 -13.98
C ILE A 219 -0.66 6.76 -14.10
N THR A 220 -0.41 7.54 -15.16
CA THR A 220 0.83 8.35 -15.28
C THR A 220 0.95 9.34 -14.13
N ARG A 221 -0.12 10.07 -13.79
CA ARG A 221 -0.11 10.99 -12.63
C ARG A 221 0.12 10.26 -11.31
N TRP A 222 -0.52 9.12 -11.14
CA TRP A 222 -0.32 8.27 -9.95
C TRP A 222 1.13 7.81 -9.86
N LEU A 223 1.71 7.28 -10.95
CA LEU A 223 3.09 6.79 -10.97
C LEU A 223 4.10 7.89 -10.67
N LYS A 224 3.91 9.10 -11.21
CA LYS A 224 4.75 10.27 -10.86
C LYS A 224 4.76 10.54 -9.35
N ARG A 225 3.59 10.51 -8.71
CA ARG A 225 3.49 10.68 -7.24
C ARG A 225 4.12 9.52 -6.49
N HIS A 226 3.96 8.31 -7.01
CA HIS A 226 4.54 7.11 -6.41
C HIS A 226 6.07 7.17 -6.43
N LEU A 227 6.70 7.43 -7.57
CA LEU A 227 8.15 7.52 -7.70
C LEU A 227 8.76 8.71 -6.93
N LYS A 228 8.04 9.84 -6.83
CA LYS A 228 8.47 10.96 -6.00
C LYS A 228 8.77 10.55 -4.54
N ARG A 229 8.07 9.56 -4.01
CA ARG A 229 8.28 9.04 -2.65
C ARG A 229 9.53 8.16 -2.53
N LEU A 230 9.97 7.58 -3.63
CA LEU A 230 11.18 6.75 -3.68
C LEU A 230 12.45 7.60 -3.72
N GLY A 231 12.34 8.90 -3.98
CA GLY A 231 13.44 9.85 -3.93
C GLY A 231 13.53 10.75 -5.15
N ALA A 232 14.40 11.76 -5.06
CA ALA A 232 14.54 12.78 -6.10
C ALA A 232 15.03 12.22 -7.45
N GLU A 233 15.88 11.20 -7.46
CA GLU A 233 16.35 10.58 -8.71
C GLU A 233 15.24 9.78 -9.39
N ALA A 234 14.39 9.09 -8.61
CA ALA A 234 13.21 8.41 -9.15
C ALA A 234 12.18 9.41 -9.71
N GLU A 235 11.97 10.56 -9.05
CA GLU A 235 11.10 11.64 -9.54
C GLU A 235 11.59 12.18 -10.89
N LYS A 236 12.90 12.39 -11.05
CA LYS A 236 13.51 12.85 -12.32
C LYS A 236 13.28 11.88 -13.48
N ALA A 237 13.24 10.57 -13.22
CA ALA A 237 13.01 9.58 -14.27
C ALA A 237 11.66 9.77 -14.99
N LEU A 238 10.67 10.38 -14.32
CA LEU A 238 9.34 10.66 -14.88
C LEU A 238 9.06 12.14 -15.16
N GLU A 239 10.00 13.04 -14.93
CA GLU A 239 9.76 14.49 -15.05
C GLU A 239 9.22 14.86 -16.43
N GLN A 240 9.79 14.29 -17.49
CA GLN A 240 9.44 14.57 -18.89
C GLN A 240 8.41 13.59 -19.47
N VAL A 241 8.07 12.52 -18.76
CA VAL A 241 7.09 11.52 -19.21
C VAL A 241 5.68 12.05 -19.01
N ASN A 242 4.89 12.19 -20.06
CA ASN A 242 3.49 12.62 -19.98
C ASN A 242 2.50 11.48 -20.23
N SER A 243 2.96 10.38 -20.81
CA SER A 243 2.20 9.19 -21.15
C SER A 243 3.07 7.96 -20.92
N LEU A 244 2.57 6.96 -20.20
CA LEU A 244 3.24 5.66 -20.06
C LEU A 244 3.23 4.86 -21.36
N VAL A 245 2.27 5.14 -22.23
CA VAL A 245 2.09 4.44 -23.49
C VAL A 245 2.91 5.07 -24.62
N GLU A 246 2.85 6.40 -24.78
CA GLU A 246 3.51 7.12 -25.87
C GLU A 246 4.99 7.36 -25.59
N ASP A 247 5.32 7.74 -24.35
CA ASP A 247 6.69 8.02 -23.92
C ASP A 247 7.42 6.77 -23.41
N ASN A 248 6.92 5.58 -23.70
CA ASN A 248 7.40 4.31 -23.12
C ASN A 248 8.90 4.07 -23.33
N ALA A 249 9.44 4.41 -24.51
CA ALA A 249 10.87 4.26 -24.81
C ALA A 249 11.73 5.17 -23.92
N MET A 250 11.35 6.45 -23.80
CA MET A 250 12.02 7.41 -22.93
C MET A 250 11.90 7.01 -21.46
N LEU A 251 10.74 6.54 -21.05
CA LEU A 251 10.51 6.03 -19.69
C LEU A 251 11.44 4.85 -19.37
N ALA A 252 11.54 3.88 -20.28
CA ALA A 252 12.42 2.73 -20.11
C ALA A 252 13.89 3.13 -19.95
N GLU A 253 14.38 4.05 -20.80
CA GLU A 253 15.75 4.58 -20.73
C GLU A 253 16.01 5.34 -19.41
N ASN A 254 15.06 6.18 -18.99
CA ASN A 254 15.17 6.93 -17.75
C ASN A 254 15.18 6.02 -16.51
N LEU A 255 14.33 5.01 -16.48
CA LEU A 255 14.29 4.02 -15.38
C LEU A 255 15.57 3.17 -15.36
N GLN A 256 16.08 2.75 -16.52
CA GLN A 256 17.36 2.05 -16.61
C GLN A 256 18.50 2.90 -16.08
N THR A 257 18.56 4.17 -16.46
CA THR A 257 19.59 5.12 -15.99
C THR A 257 19.52 5.29 -14.47
N TRP A 258 18.32 5.38 -13.93
CA TRP A 258 18.13 5.46 -12.47
C TRP A 258 18.56 4.15 -11.78
N ALA A 259 18.17 2.99 -12.31
CA ALA A 259 18.58 1.69 -11.79
C ALA A 259 20.12 1.52 -11.75
N GLU A 260 20.81 1.95 -12.80
CA GLU A 260 22.26 1.91 -12.86
C GLU A 260 22.91 2.79 -11.79
N LYS A 261 22.38 4.01 -11.59
CA LYS A 261 22.85 4.93 -10.53
C LYS A 261 22.65 4.35 -9.13
N GLU A 262 21.49 3.78 -8.85
CA GLU A 262 21.21 3.17 -7.53
C GLU A 262 22.12 1.95 -7.29
N ARG A 263 22.34 1.11 -8.29
CA ARG A 263 23.31 0.00 -8.19
C ARG A 263 24.73 0.48 -7.92
N GLN A 264 25.16 1.53 -8.61
CA GLN A 264 26.48 2.12 -8.39
C GLN A 264 26.63 2.70 -6.99
N LYS A 265 25.59 3.39 -6.50
CA LYS A 265 25.54 3.95 -5.14
C LYS A 265 25.58 2.83 -4.09
N GLY A 266 24.74 1.81 -4.23
CA GLY A 266 24.73 0.66 -3.33
C GLY A 266 26.07 -0.09 -3.29
N ARG A 267 26.76 -0.20 -4.44
CA ARG A 267 28.11 -0.77 -4.51
C ARG A 267 29.12 0.08 -3.74
N GLN A 268 29.12 1.40 -3.93
CA GLN A 268 30.01 2.30 -3.21
C GLN A 268 29.78 2.26 -1.69
N GLU A 269 28.51 2.31 -1.26
CA GLU A 269 28.17 2.18 0.14
C GLU A 269 28.58 0.81 0.73
N GLY A 270 28.41 -0.28 -0.05
CA GLY A 270 28.84 -1.62 0.34
C GLY A 270 30.36 -1.74 0.47
N GLU A 271 31.12 -1.16 -0.46
CA GLU A 271 32.59 -1.10 -0.43
C GLU A 271 33.08 -0.30 0.79
N GLU A 272 32.46 0.85 1.10
CA GLU A 272 32.81 1.67 2.25
C GLU A 272 32.53 0.95 3.58
N ILE A 273 31.35 0.35 3.72
CA ILE A 273 30.97 -0.46 4.90
C ILE A 273 31.91 -1.65 5.05
N GLY A 274 32.22 -2.34 3.94
CA GLY A 274 33.15 -3.48 3.95
C GLY A 274 34.55 -3.07 4.39
N LEU A 275 35.05 -1.93 3.90
CA LEU A 275 36.35 -1.39 4.28
C LEU A 275 36.38 -1.01 5.77
N GLN A 276 35.34 -0.36 6.28
CA GLN A 276 35.24 -0.01 7.70
C GLN A 276 35.22 -1.25 8.58
N ARG A 277 34.40 -2.25 8.25
CA ARG A 277 34.36 -3.52 8.99
C ARG A 277 35.71 -4.24 8.97
N GLY A 278 36.31 -4.35 7.80
CA GLY A 278 37.63 -5.01 7.67
C GLY A 278 38.72 -4.28 8.49
N ARG A 279 38.70 -2.94 8.53
CA ARG A 279 39.62 -2.18 9.39
C ARG A 279 39.37 -2.45 10.87
N GLN A 280 38.11 -2.48 11.29
CA GLN A 280 37.74 -2.72 12.70
C GLN A 280 38.08 -4.16 13.14
N GLU A 281 37.82 -5.16 12.28
CA GLU A 281 38.18 -6.55 12.54
C GLU A 281 39.68 -6.74 12.64
N ASN A 282 40.45 -6.16 11.70
CA ASN A 282 41.92 -6.21 11.73
C ASN A 282 42.50 -5.50 12.96
N ALA A 283 41.96 -4.35 13.36
CA ALA A 283 42.34 -3.65 14.57
C ALA A 283 42.09 -4.50 15.83
N ARG A 284 40.95 -5.19 15.89
CA ARG A 284 40.62 -6.11 17.01
C ARG A 284 41.54 -7.31 17.05
N GLU A 285 41.79 -7.94 15.90
CA GLU A 285 42.73 -9.10 15.81
C GLU A 285 44.15 -8.70 16.21
N THR A 286 44.60 -7.53 15.73
CA THR A 286 45.90 -6.98 16.11
C THR A 286 45.98 -6.71 17.60
N ALA A 287 44.92 -6.13 18.20
CA ALA A 287 44.85 -5.87 19.64
C ALA A 287 44.91 -7.17 20.45
N ILE A 288 44.20 -8.21 20.05
CA ILE A 288 44.20 -9.53 20.69
C ILE A 288 45.64 -10.12 20.66
N ASN A 289 46.30 -10.03 19.52
CA ASN A 289 47.67 -10.53 19.36
C ASN A 289 48.67 -9.77 20.23
N LEU A 290 48.53 -8.44 20.33
CA LEU A 290 49.36 -7.59 21.18
C LEU A 290 49.11 -7.85 22.69
N LEU A 291 47.86 -8.07 23.07
CA LEU A 291 47.46 -8.46 24.42
C LEU A 291 48.11 -9.81 24.83
N ALA A 292 48.08 -10.78 23.92
CA ALA A 292 48.70 -12.11 24.14
C ALA A 292 50.23 -12.08 24.30
N LEU A 293 50.90 -11.13 23.62
CA LEU A 293 52.35 -10.93 23.77
C LEU A 293 52.73 -10.30 25.14
N GLY A 294 51.84 -9.60 25.79
CA GLY A 294 52.04 -9.02 27.11
C GLY A 294 53.11 -7.93 27.21
N LEU A 295 53.54 -7.37 26.09
CA LEU A 295 54.65 -6.40 26.01
C LEU A 295 54.19 -4.94 26.07
N LEU A 296 52.93 -4.66 25.82
CA LEU A 296 52.35 -3.32 25.74
C LEU A 296 51.19 -3.15 26.74
N ASP A 297 51.03 -1.93 27.28
CA ASP A 297 49.89 -1.60 28.09
C ASP A 297 48.65 -1.27 27.20
N ASP A 298 47.48 -1.16 27.87
CA ASP A 298 46.21 -0.95 27.17
C ASP A 298 46.17 0.39 26.37
N HIS A 299 46.85 1.43 26.85
CA HIS A 299 47.00 2.71 26.17
C HIS A 299 47.82 2.61 24.90
N GLN A 300 48.96 1.88 24.99
CA GLN A 300 49.83 1.66 23.84
C GLN A 300 49.14 0.82 22.78
N ILE A 301 48.41 -0.22 23.19
CA ILE A 301 47.62 -1.05 22.27
C ILE A 301 46.50 -0.23 21.60
N ALA A 302 45.76 0.57 22.35
CA ALA A 302 44.73 1.47 21.82
C ALA A 302 45.33 2.44 20.77
N GLN A 303 46.48 3.04 21.08
CA GLN A 303 47.16 3.96 20.16
C GLN A 303 47.67 3.25 18.88
N THR A 304 48.13 2.03 18.98
CA THR A 304 48.65 1.25 17.86
C THR A 304 47.59 0.73 16.95
N THR A 305 46.46 0.30 17.50
CA THR A 305 45.36 -0.33 16.75
C THR A 305 44.27 0.65 16.31
N GLY A 306 44.20 1.84 16.93
CA GLY A 306 43.13 2.80 16.73
C GLY A 306 41.80 2.46 17.44
N LEU A 307 41.79 1.41 18.27
CA LEU A 307 40.66 1.08 19.13
C LEU A 307 40.60 2.01 20.33
N SER A 308 39.39 2.19 20.89
CA SER A 308 39.26 2.90 22.15
C SER A 308 39.86 2.09 23.32
N LEU A 309 40.24 2.81 24.38
CA LEU A 309 40.78 2.15 25.58
C LEU A 309 39.79 1.17 26.21
N ASP A 310 38.51 1.47 26.14
CA ASP A 310 37.44 0.61 26.68
C ASP A 310 37.29 -0.69 25.86
N GLU A 311 37.43 -0.60 24.53
CA GLU A 311 37.43 -1.77 23.66
C GLU A 311 38.64 -2.68 23.95
N VAL A 312 39.83 -2.12 24.14
CA VAL A 312 41.01 -2.88 24.48
C VAL A 312 40.87 -3.58 25.85
N LYS A 313 40.33 -2.89 26.85
CA LYS A 313 40.03 -3.47 28.18
C LYS A 313 39.01 -4.60 28.10
N ALA A 314 37.96 -4.43 27.30
CA ALA A 314 36.96 -5.47 27.06
C ALA A 314 37.61 -6.72 26.43
N LEU A 315 38.46 -6.54 25.41
CA LEU A 315 39.20 -7.65 24.78
C LEU A 315 40.14 -8.37 25.74
N ARG A 316 40.72 -7.63 26.73
CA ARG A 316 41.57 -8.24 27.77
C ARG A 316 40.75 -9.08 28.75
N SER A 317 39.53 -8.63 29.11
CA SER A 317 38.66 -9.37 30.02
C SER A 317 38.06 -10.63 29.43
N ASP A 318 37.93 -10.68 28.08
CA ASP A 318 37.36 -11.81 27.36
C ASP A 318 38.41 -12.90 27.04
N GLN A 319 39.72 -12.69 27.35
CA GLN A 319 40.73 -13.73 27.20
C GLN A 319 40.66 -14.73 28.37
N PRO A 320 40.46 -16.01 28.11
CA PRO A 320 40.54 -17.04 29.15
C PRO A 320 41.97 -17.07 29.74
N HIS A 321 42.08 -17.04 31.06
CA HIS A 321 43.33 -17.18 31.81
C HIS A 321 43.96 -18.54 31.62
#